data_ba0e4788f050b9bed99d983c7c01ef82
#
_entry.id   ba0e4788f050b9bed99d983c7c01ef82
#
_cell.length_a   1.000
_cell.length_b   1.000
_cell.length_c   1.000
_cell.angle_alpha   90.00
_cell.angle_beta   90.00
_cell.angle_gamma   90.00
#
_symmetry.space_group_name_H-M   'P 1'
#
loop_
_entity.id
_entity.type
_entity.pdbx_description
1 polymer ?
#
loop_
_entity_poly.entity_id
_entity_poly.type
_entity_poly.pdbx_seq_one_letter_code
_entity_poly.pdbx_strand_id
1 'polypeptide(L)'
;MKKTFFKSLASIAAVAFAVSCTAPAPKYKMVIVDAPFAMEPIKECVFPEQDFSIVDYGAVKGGEIVNTEAIAKAIVACNKAGGGRVVIPEGEWLTGPIHFQRK
;
A
#
# COMPACT_ATOMS: atom_id res chain seq x y z
N MET A 1 59.26 31.71 15.63
CA MET A 1 57.85 31.56 16.07
C MET A 1 56.96 31.51 14.84
N LYS A 2 56.51 30.35 14.52
CA LYS A 2 55.63 30.14 13.34
C LYS A 2 54.22 30.11 13.79
N LYS A 3 53.48 31.14 13.45
CA LYS A 3 52.03 31.17 13.65
C LYS A 3 51.37 30.44 12.48
N THR A 4 50.93 29.25 12.75
CA THR A 4 50.11 28.49 11.79
C THR A 4 48.73 29.09 11.78
N PHE A 5 48.38 29.77 10.72
CA PHE A 5 47.04 30.20 10.44
C PHE A 5 46.22 29.01 9.96
N PHE A 6 45.40 28.48 10.84
CA PHE A 6 44.39 27.52 10.47
C PHE A 6 43.19 28.32 9.86
N LYS A 7 43.18 28.41 8.54
CA LYS A 7 41.98 28.84 7.84
C LYS A 7 41.03 27.66 7.80
N SER A 8 40.13 27.63 8.76
CA SER A 8 38.95 26.75 8.73
C SER A 8 38.03 27.23 7.63
N LEU A 9 38.10 26.61 6.47
CA LEU A 9 37.05 26.72 5.43
C LEU A 9 35.89 25.85 5.91
N ALA A 10 34.91 26.48 6.53
CA ALA A 10 33.61 25.89 6.75
C ALA A 10 32.90 25.81 5.41
N SER A 11 33.01 24.64 4.78
CA SER A 11 32.23 24.29 3.61
C SER A 11 30.82 23.94 4.10
N ILE A 12 29.93 24.91 4.07
CA ILE A 12 28.49 24.69 4.30
C ILE A 12 27.96 24.03 3.05
N ALA A 13 27.94 22.68 3.08
CA ALA A 13 27.19 21.92 2.10
C ALA A 13 25.70 22.15 2.39
N ALA A 14 25.09 23.03 1.65
CA ALA A 14 23.63 23.18 1.60
C ALA A 14 23.07 21.91 0.95
N VAL A 15 22.66 20.97 1.80
CA VAL A 15 21.86 19.83 1.36
C VAL A 15 20.49 20.39 1.06
N ALA A 16 20.23 20.66 -0.21
CA ALA A 16 18.91 20.97 -0.71
C ALA A 16 18.07 19.69 -0.58
N PHE A 17 17.29 19.60 0.49
CA PHE A 17 16.22 18.63 0.61
C PHE A 17 15.18 19.00 -0.46
N ALA A 18 15.30 18.40 -1.63
CA ALA A 18 14.22 18.37 -2.58
C ALA A 18 13.09 17.52 -1.98
N VAL A 19 12.17 18.19 -1.28
CA VAL A 19 10.90 17.58 -0.90
C VAL A 19 10.16 17.36 -2.20
N SER A 20 10.31 16.15 -2.73
CA SER A 20 9.51 15.68 -3.84
C SER A 20 8.08 15.53 -3.31
N CYS A 21 7.27 16.57 -3.49
CA CYS A 21 5.83 16.50 -3.31
C CYS A 21 5.29 15.57 -4.41
N THR A 22 5.33 14.27 -4.17
CA THR A 22 4.60 13.32 -4.99
C THR A 22 3.13 13.53 -4.68
N ALA A 23 2.42 14.19 -5.58
CA ALA A 23 0.98 14.33 -5.47
C ALA A 23 0.37 12.92 -5.36
N PRO A 24 -0.56 12.69 -4.42
CA PRO A 24 -1.21 11.40 -4.31
C PRO A 24 -1.90 11.07 -5.64
N ALA A 25 -1.65 9.87 -6.15
CA ALA A 25 -2.28 9.40 -7.37
C ALA A 25 -3.81 9.52 -7.26
N PRO A 26 -4.50 9.91 -8.33
CA PRO A 26 -5.96 10.06 -8.28
C PRO A 26 -6.61 8.71 -7.93
N LYS A 27 -7.47 8.74 -6.92
CA LYS A 27 -8.16 7.54 -6.42
C LYS A 27 -9.23 6.99 -7.37
N TYR A 28 -9.51 7.71 -8.47
CA TYR A 28 -10.52 7.30 -9.45
C TYR A 28 -10.08 7.64 -10.86
N LYS A 29 -10.48 6.81 -11.77
CA LYS A 29 -10.41 7.05 -13.20
C LYS A 29 -11.83 7.42 -13.67
N MET A 30 -11.97 8.48 -14.47
CA MET A 30 -13.24 8.81 -15.11
C MET A 30 -13.39 7.93 -16.34
N VAL A 31 -14.45 7.16 -16.38
CA VAL A 31 -14.78 6.28 -17.51
C VAL A 31 -16.07 6.79 -18.16
N ILE A 32 -16.00 7.01 -19.47
CA ILE A 32 -17.16 7.31 -20.29
C ILE A 32 -17.68 5.99 -20.82
N VAL A 33 -18.91 5.67 -20.47
CA VAL A 33 -19.58 4.46 -20.96
C VAL A 33 -20.41 4.86 -22.18
N ASP A 34 -20.24 4.15 -23.29
CA ASP A 34 -21.09 4.29 -24.47
C ASP A 34 -22.41 3.57 -24.20
N ALA A 35 -23.43 4.35 -23.87
CA ALA A 35 -24.76 3.86 -23.55
C ALA A 35 -25.79 4.50 -24.53
N PRO A 36 -26.90 3.82 -24.83
CA PRO A 36 -27.93 4.35 -25.74
C PRO A 36 -28.71 5.54 -25.17
N PHE A 37 -28.32 6.03 -24.01
CA PHE A 37 -28.87 7.19 -23.32
C PHE A 37 -27.73 8.03 -22.73
N ALA A 38 -27.97 9.32 -22.50
CA ALA A 38 -26.97 10.22 -21.93
C ALA A 38 -26.67 9.82 -20.50
N MET A 39 -25.38 9.40 -20.24
CA MET A 39 -24.85 9.12 -18.92
C MET A 39 -23.72 10.09 -18.58
N GLU A 40 -23.69 10.49 -17.32
CA GLU A 40 -22.52 11.20 -16.82
C GLU A 40 -21.32 10.26 -16.64
N PRO A 41 -20.08 10.77 -16.76
CA PRO A 41 -18.88 9.97 -16.56
C PRO A 41 -18.87 9.30 -15.19
N ILE A 42 -18.61 8.00 -15.17
CA ILE A 42 -18.58 7.20 -13.93
C ILE A 42 -17.17 7.25 -13.32
N LYS A 43 -17.13 7.41 -12.00
CA LYS A 43 -15.88 7.31 -11.23
C LYS A 43 -15.55 5.86 -10.97
N GLU A 44 -14.53 5.36 -11.65
CA GLU A 44 -13.96 4.04 -11.37
C GLU A 44 -12.90 4.15 -10.28
N CYS A 45 -13.00 3.32 -9.25
CA CYS A 45 -11.99 3.27 -8.18
C CYS A 45 -10.70 2.64 -8.71
N VAL A 46 -9.57 3.33 -8.53
CA VAL A 46 -8.25 2.79 -8.83
C VAL A 46 -7.67 2.24 -7.53
N PHE A 47 -7.40 0.94 -7.52
CA PHE A 47 -6.75 0.27 -6.40
C PHE A 47 -5.25 0.18 -6.64
N PRO A 48 -4.40 0.36 -5.60
CA PRO A 48 -2.98 0.10 -5.70
C PRO A 48 -2.72 -1.37 -6.09
N GLU A 49 -1.77 -1.59 -6.99
CA GLU A 49 -1.34 -2.94 -7.38
C GLU A 49 -0.36 -3.52 -6.34
N GLN A 50 -0.84 -3.69 -5.13
CA GLN A 50 -0.08 -4.30 -4.03
C GLN A 50 -0.78 -5.57 -3.58
N ASP A 51 0.01 -6.63 -3.46
CA ASP A 51 -0.46 -7.95 -3.05
C ASP A 51 -0.01 -8.26 -1.62
N PHE A 52 -0.95 -8.72 -0.81
CA PHE A 52 -0.73 -9.13 0.57
C PHE A 52 -1.11 -10.60 0.68
N SER A 53 -0.11 -11.49 0.61
CA SER A 53 -0.35 -12.93 0.74
C SER A 53 -0.61 -13.29 2.19
N ILE A 54 -1.66 -14.06 2.47
CA ILE A 54 -1.97 -14.52 3.83
C ILE A 54 -0.86 -15.39 4.42
N VAL A 55 -0.07 -16.05 3.59
CA VAL A 55 1.07 -16.87 4.01
C VAL A 55 2.14 -16.04 4.68
N ASP A 56 2.39 -14.83 4.21
CA ASP A 56 3.36 -13.89 4.78
C ASP A 56 2.97 -13.45 6.20
N TYR A 57 1.70 -13.60 6.55
CA TYR A 57 1.14 -13.29 7.87
C TYR A 57 0.93 -14.52 8.75
N GLY A 58 1.47 -15.67 8.35
CA GLY A 58 1.51 -16.89 9.13
C GLY A 58 0.34 -17.84 8.89
N ALA A 59 -0.36 -17.73 7.76
CA ALA A 59 -1.37 -18.70 7.39
C ALA A 59 -0.75 -20.06 7.03
N VAL A 60 -1.35 -21.13 7.52
CA VAL A 60 -0.91 -22.51 7.30
C VAL A 60 -1.96 -23.26 6.49
N LYS A 61 -1.52 -23.84 5.39
CA LYS A 61 -2.34 -24.70 4.51
C LYS A 61 -2.62 -26.05 5.18
N GLY A 62 -3.76 -26.66 4.89
CA GLY A 62 -4.06 -28.04 5.28
C GLY A 62 -5.36 -28.22 6.06
N GLY A 63 -6.11 -27.16 6.35
CA GLY A 63 -7.44 -27.28 6.96
C GLY A 63 -7.47 -27.66 8.45
N GLU A 64 -6.31 -27.82 9.10
CA GLU A 64 -6.24 -28.17 10.53
C GLU A 64 -6.10 -26.95 11.44
N ILE A 65 -5.47 -25.90 10.93
CA ILE A 65 -5.19 -24.66 11.68
C ILE A 65 -6.13 -23.56 11.24
N VAL A 66 -6.72 -22.87 12.20
CA VAL A 66 -7.59 -21.72 11.94
C VAL A 66 -6.75 -20.50 11.54
N ASN A 67 -6.92 -20.03 10.32
CA ASN A 67 -6.14 -18.94 9.73
C ASN A 67 -6.79 -17.57 9.83
N THR A 68 -7.85 -17.41 10.62
CA THR A 68 -8.62 -16.16 10.75
C THR A 68 -7.73 -14.98 11.14
N GLU A 69 -6.79 -15.18 12.07
CA GLU A 69 -5.87 -14.12 12.49
C GLU A 69 -4.89 -13.69 11.39
N ALA A 70 -4.35 -14.65 10.64
CA ALA A 70 -3.43 -14.37 9.54
C ALA A 70 -4.13 -13.57 8.44
N ILE A 71 -5.36 -13.95 8.10
CA ILE A 71 -6.20 -13.23 7.14
C ILE A 71 -6.54 -11.83 7.66
N ALA A 72 -6.90 -11.70 8.94
CA ALA A 72 -7.18 -10.41 9.55
C ALA A 72 -5.95 -9.48 9.52
N LYS A 73 -4.76 -9.99 9.81
CA LYS A 73 -3.51 -9.22 9.73
C LYS A 73 -3.23 -8.75 8.31
N ALA A 74 -3.43 -9.59 7.31
CA ALA A 74 -3.27 -9.24 5.90
C ALA A 74 -4.25 -8.13 5.49
N ILE A 75 -5.51 -8.20 5.91
CA ILE A 75 -6.53 -7.17 5.66
C ILE A 75 -6.13 -5.84 6.31
N VAL A 76 -5.67 -5.86 7.55
CA VAL A 76 -5.21 -4.66 8.27
C VAL A 76 -4.00 -4.03 7.57
N ALA A 77 -3.04 -4.83 7.13
CA ALA A 77 -1.87 -4.36 6.41
C ALA A 77 -2.25 -3.72 5.06
N CYS A 78 -3.14 -4.38 4.31
CA CYS A 78 -3.69 -3.85 3.07
C CYS A 78 -4.41 -2.50 3.28
N ASN A 79 -5.23 -2.39 4.33
CA ASN A 79 -5.91 -1.14 4.66
C ASN A 79 -4.94 -0.03 5.04
N LYS A 80 -3.91 -0.32 5.85
CA LYS A 80 -2.87 0.66 6.24
C LYS A 80 -2.06 1.13 5.04
N ALA A 81 -1.80 0.27 4.08
CA ALA A 81 -1.09 0.62 2.84
C ALA A 81 -1.93 1.48 1.86
N GLY A 82 -3.21 1.67 2.15
CA GLY A 82 -4.10 2.48 1.33
C GLY A 82 -4.93 1.70 0.32
N GLY A 83 -4.90 0.39 0.37
CA GLY A 83 -5.60 -0.54 -0.49
C GLY A 83 -4.65 -1.54 -1.16
N GLY A 84 -5.21 -2.46 -1.92
CA GLY A 84 -4.47 -3.53 -2.58
C GLY A 84 -5.30 -4.80 -2.67
N ARG A 85 -4.62 -5.94 -2.88
CA ARG A 85 -5.26 -7.24 -2.94
C ARG A 85 -4.75 -8.13 -1.81
N VAL A 86 -5.66 -8.71 -1.05
CA VAL A 86 -5.30 -9.82 -0.14
C VAL A 86 -5.39 -11.10 -0.93
N VAL A 87 -4.26 -11.78 -1.08
CA VAL A 87 -4.12 -12.99 -1.89
C VAL A 87 -4.18 -14.21 -0.98
N ILE A 88 -5.13 -15.08 -1.28
CA ILE A 88 -5.24 -16.41 -0.69
C ILE A 88 -4.76 -17.38 -1.76
N PRO A 89 -3.58 -18.03 -1.58
CA PRO A 89 -3.08 -19.00 -2.54
C PRO A 89 -4.00 -20.22 -2.65
N GLU A 90 -3.82 -21.00 -3.70
CA GLU A 90 -4.55 -22.24 -3.89
C GLU A 90 -4.32 -23.22 -2.74
N GLY A 91 -5.37 -23.90 -2.31
CA GLY A 91 -5.31 -24.89 -1.23
C GLY A 91 -6.51 -24.83 -0.30
N GLU A 92 -6.45 -25.66 0.73
CA GLU A 92 -7.46 -25.69 1.79
C GLU A 92 -7.02 -24.80 2.94
N TRP A 93 -7.89 -23.88 3.33
CA TRP A 93 -7.64 -22.91 4.39
C TRP A 93 -8.82 -22.90 5.35
N LEU A 94 -8.63 -23.41 6.55
CA LEU A 94 -9.65 -23.34 7.58
C LEU A 94 -9.72 -21.90 8.12
N THR A 95 -10.89 -21.30 8.08
CA THR A 95 -11.10 -19.95 8.60
C THR A 95 -12.45 -19.82 9.30
N GLY A 96 -12.50 -18.97 10.30
CA GLY A 96 -13.74 -18.48 10.89
C GLY A 96 -14.27 -17.24 10.14
N PRO A 97 -15.16 -16.47 10.77
CA PRO A 97 -15.70 -15.26 10.16
C PRO A 97 -14.61 -14.23 9.90
N ILE A 98 -14.64 -13.63 8.72
CA ILE A 98 -13.69 -12.61 8.27
C ILE A 98 -14.37 -11.26 8.28
N HIS A 99 -13.72 -10.26 8.88
CA HIS A 99 -14.20 -8.90 8.95
C HIS A 99 -13.38 -8.01 8.01
N PHE A 100 -14.05 -7.40 7.04
CA PHE A 100 -13.42 -6.40 6.17
C PHE A 100 -13.38 -5.04 6.86
N GLN A 101 -12.28 -4.33 6.65
CA GLN A 101 -12.13 -2.97 7.14
C GLN A 101 -12.54 -1.97 6.07
N ARG A 102 -13.33 -0.99 6.48
CA ARG A 102 -13.73 0.13 5.64
C ARG A 102 -12.84 1.33 5.93
N LYS A 103 -12.47 2.03 4.90
CA LYS A 103 -11.74 3.29 4.99
C LYS A 103 -12.70 4.47 5.09
#